data_b0f1bccf3a2f1538912362aa16c5e6d1
#
_entry.id   b0f1bccf3a2f1538912362aa16c5e6d1
#
_cell.length_a   1.000
_cell.length_b   1.000
_cell.length_c   1.000
_cell.angle_alpha   90.00
_cell.angle_beta   90.00
_cell.angle_gamma   90.00
#
_symmetry.space_group_name_H-M   'P 1'
#
loop_
_entity.id
_entity.type
_entity.pdbx_description
1 polymer ?
#
loop_
_entity_poly.entity_id
_entity_poly.type
_entity_poly.pdbx_seq_one_letter_code
_entity_poly.pdbx_strand_id
1 'polypeptide(L)'
;MKDVLNKCECAKCDLRDLFFGHVTQDELNLVCSSKTEIDFRKGEQIIEAGKPIKSFIYLKSGLVKLFKPGVANKGQIIMIAKPFDFVSLLSVFSDSNYNYSVTAIEDSTTCHLDLDEVVSMIKTNGDFAMSIMKKMSRVSDLIILENLNIRKKNIHGRVAYILLFFADQIYDAEYFELPLSRREIAEFIGKTTENVIRTLSEFRKDGIIKIFGKSIEIVDKEKLKQIAEFG
;
A
#
# COMPACT_ATOMS: atom_id res chain seq x y z
N MET A 1 -25.10 -3.28 -0.89
CA MET A 1 -24.94 -1.92 -0.29
C MET A 1 -23.95 -2.12 0.83
N LYS A 2 -22.69 -1.64 0.67
CA LYS A 2 -21.71 -1.76 1.76
C LYS A 2 -22.13 -0.80 2.88
N ASP A 3 -22.07 -1.26 4.11
CA ASP A 3 -22.45 -0.45 5.27
C ASP A 3 -21.50 0.75 5.39
N VAL A 4 -22.08 1.93 5.19
CA VAL A 4 -21.41 3.21 5.37
C VAL A 4 -21.47 3.52 6.86
N LEU A 5 -20.39 3.20 7.58
CA LEU A 5 -20.31 3.47 9.02
C LEU A 5 -19.63 4.82 9.26
N ASN A 6 -20.42 5.80 9.61
CA ASN A 6 -19.93 7.11 10.06
C ASN A 6 -19.48 7.01 11.55
N LYS A 7 -18.41 6.24 11.83
CA LYS A 7 -18.00 5.85 13.19
C LYS A 7 -16.78 6.58 13.75
N CYS A 8 -16.07 7.42 12.96
CA CYS A 8 -14.85 8.06 13.42
C CYS A 8 -15.08 9.52 13.78
N GLU A 9 -14.70 9.90 15.00
CA GLU A 9 -14.54 11.29 15.38
C GLU A 9 -13.24 11.82 14.77
N CYS A 10 -13.32 12.61 13.68
CA CYS A 10 -12.13 13.17 13.02
C CYS A 10 -11.25 14.00 13.98
N ALA A 11 -11.81 14.57 15.00
CA ALA A 11 -11.08 15.30 16.04
C ALA A 11 -10.10 14.43 16.86
N LYS A 12 -10.33 13.11 16.90
CA LYS A 12 -9.50 12.11 17.59
C LYS A 12 -8.81 11.15 16.61
N CYS A 13 -8.87 11.44 15.32
CA CYS A 13 -8.30 10.59 14.28
C CYS A 13 -6.82 10.88 14.12
N ASP A 14 -5.97 9.85 14.13
CA ASP A 14 -4.52 9.97 13.94
C ASP A 14 -4.14 10.68 12.62
N LEU A 15 -5.05 10.70 11.64
CA LEU A 15 -4.88 11.45 10.39
C LEU A 15 -4.92 12.95 10.56
N ARG A 16 -5.56 13.45 11.63
CA ARG A 16 -5.55 14.88 11.92
C ARG A 16 -4.11 15.37 12.05
N ASP A 17 -3.31 14.68 12.82
CA ASP A 17 -1.92 15.09 13.09
C ASP A 17 -1.02 14.90 11.86
N LEU A 18 -1.33 13.92 11.02
CA LEU A 18 -0.55 13.61 9.82
C LEU A 18 -0.84 14.55 8.63
N PHE A 19 -2.06 15.07 8.50
CA PHE A 19 -2.50 15.82 7.32
C PHE A 19 -3.19 17.13 7.63
N PHE A 20 -3.93 17.18 8.74
CA PHE A 20 -4.78 18.29 9.09
C PHE A 20 -4.22 19.15 10.21
N GLY A 21 -2.93 19.01 10.55
CA GLY A 21 -2.24 19.82 11.55
C GLY A 21 -2.22 21.31 11.25
N HIS A 22 -2.40 21.69 9.97
CA HIS A 22 -2.46 23.07 9.49
C HIS A 22 -3.87 23.49 9.04
N VAL A 23 -4.90 22.73 9.39
CA VAL A 23 -6.28 22.96 9.01
C VAL A 23 -7.04 23.56 10.20
N THR A 24 -7.83 24.58 9.98
CA THR A 24 -8.69 25.18 11.01
C THR A 24 -9.79 24.20 11.43
N GLN A 25 -10.41 24.44 12.58
CA GLN A 25 -11.50 23.58 13.07
C GLN A 25 -12.70 23.58 12.12
N ASP A 26 -12.97 24.69 11.46
CA ASP A 26 -14.09 24.80 10.51
C ASP A 26 -13.80 24.01 9.23
N GLU A 27 -12.60 24.10 8.68
CA GLU A 27 -12.16 23.28 7.55
C GLU A 27 -12.17 21.79 7.88
N LEU A 28 -11.73 21.42 9.10
CA LEU A 28 -11.77 20.03 9.57
C LEU A 28 -13.22 19.53 9.65
N ASN A 29 -14.13 20.33 10.22
CA ASN A 29 -15.55 19.99 10.33
C ASN A 29 -16.18 19.77 8.94
N LEU A 30 -15.83 20.60 7.96
CA LEU A 30 -16.32 20.47 6.59
C LEU A 30 -15.91 19.12 5.98
N VAL A 31 -14.61 18.79 6.01
CA VAL A 31 -14.09 17.51 5.49
C VAL A 31 -14.68 16.32 6.25
N CYS A 32 -14.88 16.45 7.57
CA CYS A 32 -15.44 15.38 8.37
C CYS A 32 -16.92 15.14 8.10
N SER A 33 -17.69 16.16 7.68
CA SER A 33 -19.11 16.02 7.37
C SER A 33 -19.37 15.20 6.11
N SER A 34 -18.47 15.25 5.13
CA SER A 34 -18.55 14.49 3.87
C SER A 34 -17.81 13.15 3.88
N LYS A 35 -17.12 12.86 4.99
CA LYS A 35 -16.32 11.64 5.12
C LYS A 35 -17.19 10.38 5.16
N THR A 36 -16.74 9.36 4.43
CA THR A 36 -17.34 8.02 4.44
C THR A 36 -16.28 6.97 4.73
N GLU A 37 -16.51 6.09 5.72
CA GLU A 37 -15.68 4.92 5.96
C GLU A 37 -16.29 3.69 5.29
N ILE A 38 -15.45 2.91 4.61
CA ILE A 38 -15.86 1.71 3.88
C ILE A 38 -14.94 0.56 4.24
N ASP A 39 -15.56 -0.55 4.68
CA ASP A 39 -14.86 -1.79 4.97
C ASP A 39 -14.76 -2.67 3.72
N PHE A 40 -13.59 -3.27 3.53
CA PHE A 40 -13.29 -4.19 2.45
C PHE A 40 -12.70 -5.47 3.01
N ARG A 41 -13.22 -6.60 2.58
CA ARG A 41 -12.64 -7.90 2.87
C ARG A 41 -11.42 -8.15 2.00
N LYS A 42 -10.52 -9.01 2.46
CA LYS A 42 -9.40 -9.49 1.66
C LYS A 42 -9.84 -9.93 0.27
N GLY A 43 -9.18 -9.41 -0.76
CA GLY A 43 -9.48 -9.66 -2.19
C GLY A 43 -10.47 -8.69 -2.82
N GLU A 44 -11.16 -7.85 -2.04
CA GLU A 44 -12.10 -6.89 -2.61
C GLU A 44 -11.39 -5.68 -3.22
N GLN A 45 -11.94 -5.21 -4.34
CA GLN A 45 -11.40 -4.06 -5.08
C GLN A 45 -11.91 -2.76 -4.49
N ILE A 46 -10.98 -1.84 -4.21
CA ILE A 46 -11.23 -0.52 -3.64
C ILE A 46 -11.27 0.53 -4.76
N ILE A 47 -10.28 0.49 -5.66
CA ILE A 47 -10.16 1.37 -6.82
C ILE A 47 -10.01 0.49 -8.07
N GLU A 48 -10.73 0.84 -9.14
CA GLU A 48 -10.63 0.19 -10.45
C GLU A 48 -10.03 1.17 -11.47
N ALA A 49 -8.96 0.75 -12.15
CA ALA A 49 -8.34 1.53 -13.22
C ALA A 49 -9.35 1.88 -14.32
N GLY A 50 -9.31 3.10 -14.83
CA GLY A 50 -10.23 3.62 -15.83
C GLY A 50 -11.54 4.20 -15.26
N LYS A 51 -11.86 4.00 -13.99
CA LYS A 51 -13.04 4.62 -13.36
C LYS A 51 -12.77 6.07 -12.98
N PRO A 52 -13.81 6.94 -12.99
CA PRO A 52 -13.67 8.34 -12.59
C PRO A 52 -13.21 8.50 -11.14
N ILE A 53 -12.35 9.48 -10.91
CA ILE A 53 -11.89 9.85 -9.58
C ILE A 53 -12.91 10.78 -8.95
N LYS A 54 -13.50 10.35 -7.81
CA LYS A 54 -14.50 11.13 -7.07
C LYS A 54 -14.11 11.40 -5.63
N SER A 55 -13.15 10.65 -5.11
CA SER A 55 -12.79 10.71 -3.70
C SER A 55 -11.31 10.73 -3.50
N PHE A 56 -10.89 11.45 -2.48
CA PHE A 56 -9.55 11.39 -1.92
C PHE A 56 -9.54 10.29 -0.85
N ILE A 57 -8.82 9.20 -1.12
CA ILE A 57 -8.93 7.96 -0.35
C ILE A 57 -7.65 7.68 0.39
N TYR A 58 -7.75 7.38 1.69
CA TYR A 58 -6.65 6.87 2.48
C TYR A 58 -7.01 5.57 3.22
N LEU A 59 -5.99 4.80 3.55
CA LEU A 59 -6.11 3.55 4.28
C LEU A 59 -6.09 3.83 5.77
N LYS A 60 -7.16 3.45 6.49
CA LYS A 60 -7.28 3.57 7.94
C LYS A 60 -6.69 2.36 8.66
N SER A 61 -6.99 1.15 8.16
CA SER A 61 -6.49 -0.11 8.71
C SER A 61 -6.37 -1.17 7.64
N GLY A 62 -5.60 -2.23 7.90
CA GLY A 62 -5.35 -3.33 6.98
C GLY A 62 -4.22 -3.05 6.00
N LEU A 63 -4.14 -3.83 4.92
CA LEU A 63 -3.12 -3.72 3.88
C LEU A 63 -3.77 -3.78 2.50
N VAL A 64 -3.28 -2.95 1.59
CA VAL A 64 -3.75 -2.93 0.20
C VAL A 64 -2.58 -2.93 -0.79
N LYS A 65 -2.78 -3.49 -1.97
CA LYS A 65 -1.83 -3.38 -3.09
C LYS A 65 -2.36 -2.42 -4.13
N LEU A 66 -1.48 -1.55 -4.61
CA LEU A 66 -1.69 -0.73 -5.80
C LEU A 66 -1.04 -1.45 -6.98
N PHE A 67 -1.77 -1.64 -8.05
CA PHE A 67 -1.26 -2.39 -9.19
C PHE A 67 -1.82 -1.87 -10.51
N LYS A 68 -1.02 -2.00 -11.57
CA LYS A 68 -1.49 -1.79 -12.94
C LYS A 68 -1.97 -3.12 -13.51
N PRO A 69 -3.25 -3.24 -13.88
CA PRO A 69 -3.72 -4.43 -14.56
C PRO A 69 -2.94 -4.65 -15.87
N GLY A 70 -2.55 -5.88 -16.14
CA GLY A 70 -1.82 -6.24 -17.36
C GLY A 70 -2.63 -7.16 -18.24
N VAL A 71 -2.18 -7.34 -19.49
CA VAL A 71 -2.77 -8.30 -20.43
C VAL A 71 -2.48 -9.73 -19.94
N ALA A 72 -3.47 -10.62 -20.09
CA ALA A 72 -3.38 -12.05 -19.70
C ALA A 72 -2.99 -12.26 -18.22
N ASN A 73 -3.55 -11.44 -17.33
CA ASN A 73 -3.30 -11.53 -15.89
C ASN A 73 -1.84 -11.32 -15.46
N LYS A 74 -1.03 -10.62 -16.24
CA LYS A 74 0.33 -10.21 -15.86
C LYS A 74 0.31 -8.77 -15.37
N GLY A 75 -0.37 -8.54 -14.22
CA GLY A 75 -0.36 -7.26 -13.55
C GLY A 75 1.02 -6.94 -12.95
N GLN A 76 1.27 -5.67 -12.69
CA GLN A 76 2.46 -5.23 -11.97
C GLN A 76 2.01 -4.52 -10.69
N ILE A 77 2.42 -5.03 -9.54
CA ILE A 77 2.22 -4.33 -8.27
C ILE A 77 3.20 -3.16 -8.22
N ILE A 78 2.67 -1.97 -7.97
CA ILE A 78 3.41 -0.71 -7.90
C ILE A 78 3.94 -0.52 -6.48
N MET A 79 3.07 -0.72 -5.48
CA MET A 79 3.41 -0.63 -4.06
C MET A 79 2.38 -1.39 -3.20
N ILE A 80 2.77 -1.67 -1.98
CA ILE A 80 1.89 -2.12 -0.90
C ILE A 80 1.71 -0.94 0.04
N ALA A 81 0.47 -0.52 0.25
CA ALA A 81 0.13 0.56 1.15
C ALA A 81 -0.34 0.00 2.50
N LYS A 82 0.09 0.67 3.57
CA LYS A 82 -0.21 0.38 4.97
C LYS A 82 -1.06 1.50 5.60
N PRO A 83 -1.57 1.32 6.82
CA PRO A 83 -2.36 2.36 7.48
C PRO A 83 -1.68 3.73 7.41
N PHE A 84 -2.50 4.76 7.17
CA PHE A 84 -2.13 6.15 6.97
C PHE A 84 -1.49 6.50 5.61
N ASP A 85 -1.45 5.55 4.66
CA ASP A 85 -1.10 5.86 3.28
C ASP A 85 -2.32 6.29 2.47
N PHE A 86 -2.10 7.24 1.56
CA PHE A 86 -3.12 7.66 0.59
C PHE A 86 -3.08 6.77 -0.64
N VAL A 87 -4.13 6.01 -0.82
CA VAL A 87 -4.21 5.03 -1.92
C VAL A 87 -4.67 5.63 -3.24
N SER A 88 -5.23 6.86 -3.23
CA SER A 88 -5.64 7.60 -4.44
C SER A 88 -4.60 8.62 -4.91
N LEU A 89 -3.58 8.94 -4.11
CA LEU A 89 -2.70 10.11 -4.26
C LEU A 89 -1.97 10.20 -5.60
N LEU A 90 -1.59 9.06 -6.18
CA LEU A 90 -0.83 9.04 -7.44
C LEU A 90 -1.65 9.43 -8.68
N SER A 91 -2.98 9.39 -8.61
CA SER A 91 -3.85 9.74 -9.74
C SER A 91 -4.77 10.93 -9.47
N VAL A 92 -5.05 11.23 -8.20
CA VAL A 92 -6.13 12.14 -7.81
C VAL A 92 -6.03 13.56 -8.38
N PHE A 93 -4.81 14.02 -8.69
CA PHE A 93 -4.56 15.35 -9.24
C PHE A 93 -3.93 15.32 -10.65
N SER A 94 -3.73 14.12 -11.22
CA SER A 94 -3.06 13.99 -12.52
C SER A 94 -4.01 13.74 -13.69
N ASP A 95 -5.18 13.15 -13.43
CA ASP A 95 -6.12 12.74 -14.47
C ASP A 95 -7.57 12.75 -13.94
N SER A 96 -8.53 12.53 -14.85
CA SER A 96 -9.96 12.38 -14.49
C SER A 96 -10.30 10.95 -14.04
N ASN A 97 -9.48 9.97 -14.44
CA ASN A 97 -9.70 8.54 -14.16
C ASN A 97 -8.47 7.94 -13.47
N TYR A 98 -8.71 6.89 -12.69
CA TYR A 98 -7.61 6.16 -12.06
C TYR A 98 -6.75 5.43 -13.09
N ASN A 99 -5.43 5.59 -13.00
CA ASN A 99 -4.44 4.93 -13.85
C ASN A 99 -4.01 3.55 -13.32
N TYR A 100 -4.44 3.18 -12.11
CA TYR A 100 -4.13 1.91 -11.45
C TYR A 100 -5.33 1.42 -10.64
N SER A 101 -5.29 0.16 -10.26
CA SER A 101 -6.28 -0.46 -9.37
C SER A 101 -5.72 -0.61 -7.96
N VAL A 102 -6.62 -0.66 -6.97
CA VAL A 102 -6.29 -0.95 -5.57
C VAL A 102 -7.17 -2.08 -5.07
N THR A 103 -6.55 -3.09 -4.44
CA THR A 103 -7.24 -4.26 -3.88
C THR A 103 -6.75 -4.52 -2.46
N ALA A 104 -7.67 -4.84 -1.58
CA ALA A 104 -7.37 -5.25 -0.21
C ALA A 104 -6.63 -6.60 -0.19
N ILE A 105 -5.46 -6.67 0.42
CA ILE A 105 -4.69 -7.92 0.63
C ILE A 105 -4.87 -8.48 2.04
N GLU A 106 -5.47 -7.70 2.92
CA GLU A 106 -6.04 -8.05 4.22
C GLU A 106 -7.38 -7.35 4.37
N ASP A 107 -8.19 -7.71 5.36
CA ASP A 107 -9.40 -6.96 5.71
C ASP A 107 -9.01 -5.54 6.05
N SER A 108 -9.61 -4.58 5.37
CA SER A 108 -9.13 -3.19 5.35
C SER A 108 -10.28 -2.21 5.46
N THR A 109 -10.05 -1.11 6.17
CA THR A 109 -10.97 0.02 6.24
C THR A 109 -10.34 1.22 5.55
N THR A 110 -11.07 1.83 4.62
CA THR A 110 -10.65 3.06 3.93
C THR A 110 -11.54 4.22 4.33
N CYS A 111 -10.97 5.41 4.33
CA CYS A 111 -11.70 6.65 4.51
C CYS A 111 -11.71 7.44 3.20
N HIS A 112 -12.91 7.81 2.76
CA HIS A 112 -13.16 8.55 1.54
C HIS A 112 -13.57 9.98 1.89
N LEU A 113 -12.83 10.95 1.38
CA LEU A 113 -13.14 12.36 1.46
C LEU A 113 -13.64 12.84 0.10
N ASP A 114 -14.59 13.76 0.09
CA ASP A 114 -15.04 14.37 -1.14
C ASP A 114 -13.89 15.11 -1.83
N LEU A 115 -13.67 14.86 -3.12
CA LEU A 115 -12.54 15.42 -3.85
C LEU A 115 -12.67 16.94 -4.05
N ASP A 116 -13.87 17.42 -4.29
CA ASP A 116 -14.11 18.86 -4.53
C ASP A 116 -13.84 19.67 -3.26
N GLU A 117 -14.19 19.13 -2.09
CA GLU A 117 -13.85 19.73 -0.79
C GLU A 117 -12.34 19.78 -0.56
N VAL A 118 -11.63 18.66 -0.81
CA VAL A 118 -10.17 18.63 -0.69
C VAL A 118 -9.51 19.62 -1.65
N VAL A 119 -9.98 19.70 -2.89
CA VAL A 119 -9.50 20.66 -3.90
C VAL A 119 -9.78 22.11 -3.47
N SER A 120 -10.96 22.36 -2.90
CA SER A 120 -11.30 23.68 -2.35
C SER A 120 -10.33 24.09 -1.23
N MET A 121 -10.02 23.19 -0.31
CA MET A 121 -9.06 23.43 0.76
C MET A 121 -7.65 23.69 0.22
N ILE A 122 -7.21 22.92 -0.78
CA ILE A 122 -5.89 23.15 -1.44
C ILE A 122 -5.82 24.57 -2.04
N LYS A 123 -6.92 25.10 -2.59
CA LYS A 123 -6.96 26.44 -3.19
C LYS A 123 -6.98 27.57 -2.15
N THR A 124 -7.50 27.33 -0.96
CA THR A 124 -7.70 28.35 0.07
C THR A 124 -6.69 28.30 1.20
N ASN A 125 -6.04 27.14 1.43
CA ASN A 125 -5.09 26.93 2.52
C ASN A 125 -3.73 26.46 1.96
N GLY A 126 -2.77 27.40 1.89
CA GLY A 126 -1.43 27.14 1.33
C GLY A 126 -0.61 26.14 2.16
N ASP A 127 -0.75 26.12 3.48
CA ASP A 127 -0.05 25.18 4.36
C ASP A 127 -0.59 23.76 4.17
N PHE A 128 -1.90 23.61 4.02
CA PHE A 128 -2.51 22.33 3.66
C PHE A 128 -2.04 21.86 2.28
N ALA A 129 -2.07 22.73 1.27
CA ALA A 129 -1.56 22.43 -0.07
C ALA A 129 -0.11 21.96 -0.04
N MET A 130 0.75 22.65 0.74
CA MET A 130 2.16 22.28 0.90
C MET A 130 2.31 20.91 1.59
N SER A 131 1.46 20.58 2.56
CA SER A 131 1.47 19.27 3.22
C SER A 131 1.14 18.13 2.26
N ILE A 132 0.16 18.32 1.40
CA ILE A 132 -0.20 17.36 0.33
C ILE A 132 0.95 17.20 -0.67
N MET A 133 1.55 18.30 -1.15
CA MET A 133 2.70 18.25 -2.07
C MET A 133 3.89 17.51 -1.46
N LYS A 134 4.23 17.77 -0.20
CA LYS A 134 5.30 17.05 0.53
C LYS A 134 4.99 15.54 0.61
N LYS A 135 3.74 15.16 0.87
CA LYS A 135 3.36 13.74 0.92
C LYS A 135 3.45 13.10 -0.46
N MET A 136 2.97 13.77 -1.52
CA MET A 136 3.10 13.28 -2.90
C MET A 136 4.56 13.05 -3.28
N SER A 137 5.44 14.02 -3.00
CA SER A 137 6.88 13.87 -3.26
C SER A 137 7.47 12.67 -2.52
N ARG A 138 7.18 12.52 -1.22
CA ARG A 138 7.68 11.38 -0.42
C ARG A 138 7.20 10.04 -0.96
N VAL A 139 5.92 9.92 -1.31
CA VAL A 139 5.36 8.68 -1.88
C VAL A 139 6.00 8.36 -3.22
N SER A 140 6.19 9.38 -4.08
CA SER A 140 6.87 9.22 -5.37
C SER A 140 8.32 8.77 -5.20
N ASP A 141 9.07 9.38 -4.29
CA ASP A 141 10.45 9.00 -3.98
C ASP A 141 10.53 7.56 -3.47
N LEU A 142 9.64 7.18 -2.54
CA LEU A 142 9.58 5.81 -2.01
C LEU A 142 9.35 4.80 -3.13
N ILE A 143 8.38 5.02 -4.02
CA ILE A 143 8.09 4.13 -5.14
C ILE A 143 9.28 4.02 -6.09
N ILE A 144 9.91 5.13 -6.43
CA ILE A 144 11.07 5.16 -7.34
C ILE A 144 12.25 4.40 -6.71
N LEU A 145 12.59 4.73 -5.46
CA LEU A 145 13.74 4.14 -4.77
C LEU A 145 13.52 2.64 -4.51
N GLU A 146 12.31 2.23 -4.13
CA GLU A 146 11.97 0.82 -3.95
C GLU A 146 12.08 0.03 -5.25
N ASN A 147 11.52 0.56 -6.35
CA ASN A 147 11.62 -0.07 -7.66
C ASN A 147 13.08 -0.19 -8.14
N LEU A 148 13.89 0.86 -7.95
CA LEU A 148 15.32 0.83 -8.30
C LEU A 148 16.07 -0.21 -7.45
N ASN A 149 15.79 -0.26 -6.14
CA ASN A 149 16.40 -1.20 -5.23
C ASN A 149 16.05 -2.66 -5.60
N ILE A 150 14.77 -2.95 -5.86
CA ILE A 150 14.35 -4.28 -6.30
C ILE A 150 15.02 -4.67 -7.63
N ARG A 151 15.09 -3.75 -8.60
CA ARG A 151 15.65 -4.04 -9.94
C ARG A 151 17.13 -4.35 -9.93
N LYS A 152 17.90 -3.78 -9.02
CA LYS A 152 19.35 -4.04 -8.86
C LYS A 152 19.65 -5.47 -8.37
N LYS A 153 18.69 -6.13 -7.72
CA LYS A 153 18.85 -7.43 -7.08
C LYS A 153 18.59 -8.59 -8.06
N ASN A 154 19.30 -9.70 -7.88
CA ASN A 154 18.97 -10.97 -8.51
C ASN A 154 17.68 -11.56 -7.91
N ILE A 155 17.25 -12.74 -8.36
CA ILE A 155 15.97 -13.32 -7.90
C ILE A 155 15.96 -13.63 -6.40
N HIS A 156 17.08 -14.13 -5.84
CA HIS A 156 17.19 -14.46 -4.42
C HIS A 156 17.12 -13.20 -3.58
N GLY A 157 17.87 -12.15 -3.97
CA GLY A 157 17.81 -10.85 -3.29
C GLY A 157 16.42 -10.21 -3.32
N ARG A 158 15.69 -10.33 -4.44
CA ARG A 158 14.31 -9.81 -4.54
C ARG A 158 13.33 -10.54 -3.63
N VAL A 159 13.42 -11.88 -3.59
CA VAL A 159 12.55 -12.68 -2.71
C VAL A 159 12.91 -12.45 -1.24
N ALA A 160 14.21 -12.38 -0.91
CA ALA A 160 14.65 -12.06 0.44
C ALA A 160 14.17 -10.65 0.88
N TYR A 161 14.28 -9.66 -0.01
CA TYR A 161 13.80 -8.31 0.24
C TYR A 161 12.31 -8.28 0.61
N ILE A 162 11.44 -8.96 -0.17
CA ILE A 162 10.00 -8.94 0.11
C ILE A 162 9.65 -9.65 1.42
N LEU A 163 10.35 -10.73 1.78
CA LEU A 163 10.15 -11.40 3.07
C LEU A 163 10.53 -10.48 4.24
N LEU A 164 11.66 -9.77 4.13
CA LEU A 164 12.09 -8.80 5.13
C LEU A 164 11.18 -7.58 5.18
N PHE A 165 10.65 -7.12 4.05
CA PHE A 165 9.66 -6.04 4.01
C PHE A 165 8.43 -6.39 4.87
N PHE A 166 7.87 -7.60 4.72
CA PHE A 166 6.75 -8.01 5.55
C PHE A 166 7.15 -8.22 7.01
N ALA A 167 8.29 -8.85 7.27
CA ALA A 167 8.76 -9.09 8.61
C ALA A 167 9.04 -7.81 9.40
N ASP A 168 9.78 -6.86 8.81
CA ASP A 168 10.33 -5.72 9.53
C ASP A 168 9.44 -4.46 9.45
N GLN A 169 8.72 -4.26 8.33
CA GLN A 169 7.98 -3.01 8.10
C GLN A 169 6.48 -3.14 8.28
N ILE A 170 5.94 -4.37 8.19
CA ILE A 170 4.50 -4.60 8.27
C ILE A 170 4.13 -5.27 9.59
N TYR A 171 4.74 -6.42 9.91
CA TYR A 171 4.31 -7.22 11.06
C TYR A 171 5.18 -7.09 12.30
N ASP A 172 6.40 -6.56 12.15
CA ASP A 172 7.44 -6.53 13.19
C ASP A 172 7.58 -7.93 13.87
N ALA A 173 7.68 -8.97 13.04
CA ALA A 173 7.68 -10.36 13.46
C ALA A 173 8.44 -11.25 12.47
N GLU A 174 9.09 -12.30 12.99
CA GLU A 174 9.78 -13.32 12.19
C GLU A 174 8.84 -14.45 11.73
N TYR A 175 7.65 -14.57 12.33
CA TYR A 175 6.60 -15.49 11.94
C TYR A 175 5.33 -14.71 11.57
N PHE A 176 4.88 -14.87 10.33
CA PHE A 176 3.69 -14.17 9.81
C PHE A 176 3.04 -14.93 8.65
N GLU A 177 1.75 -14.69 8.43
CA GLU A 177 1.07 -15.13 7.21
C GLU A 177 1.38 -14.17 6.07
N LEU A 178 1.90 -14.67 4.94
CA LEU A 178 2.11 -13.86 3.75
C LEU A 178 0.76 -13.37 3.19
N PRO A 179 0.53 -12.07 3.11
CA PRO A 179 -0.74 -11.53 2.60
C PRO A 179 -0.85 -11.69 1.07
N LEU A 180 0.28 -11.86 0.38
CA LEU A 180 0.40 -12.06 -1.05
C LEU A 180 0.55 -13.53 -1.43
N SER A 181 -0.10 -13.95 -2.50
CA SER A 181 0.16 -15.21 -3.18
C SER A 181 1.55 -15.21 -3.86
N ARG A 182 2.07 -16.39 -4.17
CA ARG A 182 3.36 -16.54 -4.89
C ARG A 182 3.34 -15.83 -6.25
N ARG A 183 2.19 -15.76 -6.89
CA ARG A 183 1.98 -15.00 -8.12
C ARG A 183 2.08 -13.50 -7.88
N GLU A 184 1.42 -12.99 -6.85
CA GLU A 184 1.47 -11.56 -6.51
C GLU A 184 2.87 -11.11 -6.09
N ILE A 185 3.61 -11.97 -5.38
CA ILE A 185 5.04 -11.73 -5.12
C ILE A 185 5.81 -11.59 -6.44
N ALA A 186 5.57 -12.50 -7.40
CA ALA A 186 6.22 -12.44 -8.70
C ALA A 186 5.86 -11.15 -9.47
N GLU A 187 4.60 -10.72 -9.42
CA GLU A 187 4.14 -9.45 -10.01
C GLU A 187 4.79 -8.23 -9.34
N PHE A 188 5.06 -8.28 -8.04
CA PHE A 188 5.72 -7.18 -7.32
C PHE A 188 7.22 -7.10 -7.65
N ILE A 189 7.91 -8.23 -7.66
CA ILE A 189 9.36 -8.24 -7.91
C ILE A 189 9.74 -8.33 -9.40
N GLY A 190 8.76 -8.36 -10.31
CA GLY A 190 8.97 -8.42 -11.76
C GLY A 190 9.63 -9.71 -12.24
N LYS A 191 9.21 -10.87 -11.72
CA LYS A 191 9.72 -12.20 -12.05
C LYS A 191 8.55 -13.17 -12.32
N THR A 192 8.86 -14.43 -12.68
CA THR A 192 7.82 -15.44 -12.87
C THR A 192 7.46 -16.13 -11.54
N THR A 193 6.26 -16.68 -11.47
CA THR A 193 5.77 -17.42 -10.29
C THR A 193 6.65 -18.63 -9.98
N GLU A 194 7.12 -19.33 -11.03
CA GLU A 194 8.03 -20.49 -10.91
C GLU A 194 9.34 -20.09 -10.24
N ASN A 195 9.90 -18.94 -10.62
CA ASN A 195 11.11 -18.41 -10.00
C ASN A 195 10.92 -18.15 -8.50
N VAL A 196 9.79 -17.56 -8.10
CA VAL A 196 9.46 -17.31 -6.69
C VAL A 196 9.35 -18.62 -5.92
N ILE A 197 8.57 -19.58 -6.45
CA ILE A 197 8.37 -20.90 -5.81
C ILE A 197 9.71 -21.62 -5.63
N ARG A 198 10.56 -21.64 -6.67
CA ARG A 198 11.88 -22.26 -6.60
C ARG A 198 12.75 -21.61 -5.54
N THR A 199 12.87 -20.28 -5.54
CA THR A 199 13.71 -19.56 -4.58
C THR A 199 13.24 -19.76 -3.13
N LEU A 200 11.93 -19.75 -2.88
CA LEU A 200 11.38 -20.04 -1.55
C LEU A 200 11.68 -21.49 -1.11
N SER A 201 11.67 -22.45 -2.05
CA SER A 201 12.03 -23.85 -1.77
C SER A 201 13.52 -24.01 -1.47
N GLU A 202 14.39 -23.25 -2.13
CA GLU A 202 15.83 -23.19 -1.87
C GLU A 202 16.08 -22.59 -0.47
N PHE A 203 15.47 -21.45 -0.12
CA PHE A 203 15.60 -20.87 1.23
C PHE A 203 15.13 -21.82 2.34
N ARG A 204 14.05 -22.59 2.09
CA ARG A 204 13.58 -23.61 3.02
C ARG A 204 14.60 -24.74 3.16
N LYS A 205 15.16 -25.25 2.05
CA LYS A 205 16.17 -26.32 2.04
C LYS A 205 17.44 -25.89 2.78
N ASP A 206 17.83 -24.63 2.62
CA ASP A 206 19.04 -24.07 3.25
C ASP A 206 18.80 -23.66 4.72
N GLY A 207 17.59 -23.91 5.27
CA GLY A 207 17.25 -23.61 6.66
C GLY A 207 17.09 -22.12 6.98
N ILE A 208 17.01 -21.25 5.96
CA ILE A 208 16.87 -19.80 6.13
C ILE A 208 15.44 -19.44 6.55
N ILE A 209 14.46 -20.16 6.01
CA ILE A 209 13.04 -20.01 6.33
C ILE A 209 12.37 -21.36 6.56
N LYS A 210 11.24 -21.35 7.28
CA LYS A 210 10.26 -22.45 7.25
C LYS A 210 8.96 -21.97 6.62
N ILE A 211 8.23 -22.89 5.98
CA ILE A 211 6.99 -22.62 5.26
C ILE A 211 5.89 -23.53 5.80
N PHE A 212 4.82 -22.94 6.32
CA PHE A 212 3.63 -23.62 6.85
C PHE A 212 2.39 -23.13 6.09
N GLY A 213 2.14 -23.72 4.91
CA GLY A 213 1.07 -23.25 4.03
C GLY A 213 1.31 -21.82 3.52
N LYS A 214 0.56 -20.85 4.04
CA LYS A 214 0.74 -19.44 3.74
C LYS A 214 1.69 -18.73 4.71
N SER A 215 1.92 -19.30 5.89
CA SER A 215 2.79 -18.71 6.89
C SER A 215 4.26 -18.97 6.61
N ILE A 216 5.09 -17.98 6.94
CA ILE A 216 6.55 -18.02 6.84
C ILE A 216 7.13 -17.78 8.24
N GLU A 217 8.13 -18.57 8.61
CA GLU A 217 9.02 -18.32 9.74
C GLU A 217 10.42 -18.01 9.18
N ILE A 218 10.95 -16.85 9.49
CA ILE A 218 12.34 -16.50 9.18
C ILE A 218 13.20 -17.08 10.29
N VAL A 219 14.06 -18.07 9.95
CA VAL A 219 14.90 -18.78 10.92
C VAL A 219 16.28 -18.11 11.02
N ASP A 220 16.84 -17.70 9.89
CA ASP A 220 18.14 -17.02 9.83
C ASP A 220 17.96 -15.64 9.16
N LYS A 221 17.58 -14.67 9.98
CA LYS A 221 17.30 -13.29 9.52
C LYS A 221 18.57 -12.59 8.99
N GLU A 222 19.72 -12.86 9.60
CA GLU A 222 20.98 -12.23 9.19
C GLU A 222 21.43 -12.73 7.82
N LYS A 223 21.33 -14.03 7.57
CA LYS A 223 21.61 -14.59 6.25
C LYS A 223 20.63 -14.08 5.20
N LEU A 224 19.34 -13.95 5.56
CA LEU A 224 18.32 -13.39 4.67
C LEU A 224 18.62 -11.92 4.32
N LYS A 225 19.09 -11.12 5.29
CA LYS A 225 19.53 -9.73 5.06
C LYS A 225 20.72 -9.67 4.11
N GLN A 226 21.75 -10.52 4.31
CA GLN A 226 22.89 -10.59 3.40
C GLN A 226 22.47 -10.93 1.97
N ILE A 227 21.56 -11.90 1.79
CA ILE A 227 21.00 -12.23 0.48
C ILE A 227 20.24 -11.05 -0.12
N ALA A 228 19.47 -10.34 0.70
CA ALA A 228 18.73 -9.16 0.25
C ALA A 228 19.65 -7.99 -0.14
N GLU A 229 20.82 -7.86 0.46
CA GLU A 229 21.77 -6.78 0.21
C GLU A 229 22.66 -7.05 -1.02
N PHE A 230 23.22 -8.25 -1.11
CA PHE A 230 24.24 -8.61 -2.10
C PHE A 230 23.73 -9.51 -3.25
N GLY A 231 22.47 -9.89 -3.18
CA GLY A 231 21.82 -10.76 -4.16
C GLY A 231 21.22 -10.07 -5.39
#